data_fa5e23dc64a2b5c4284eba04901afd6c
#
_entry.id   fa5e23dc64a2b5c4284eba04901afd6c
#
_cell.length_a   1.000
_cell.length_b   1.000
_cell.length_c   1.000
_cell.angle_alpha   90.00
_cell.angle_beta   90.00
_cell.angle_gamma   90.00
#
_symmetry.space_group_name_H-M   'P 1'
#
loop_
_entity.id
_entity.type
_entity.pdbx_description
1 polymer ?
#
loop_
_entity_poly.entity_id
_entity_poly.type
_entity_poly.pdbx_seq_one_letter_code
_entity_poly.pdbx_strand_id
1 'polypeptide(L)'
;MACQAGAQDKATPLLVVISIDGLRPDYVTAADAHGAKIPQLRKFLHDGTYALGVTGVIPTVTYPSHTTLVTGVWPAKHGILANQTFDPLQKNHEGWYWYAEDIRVPTLWDAASAAGRTTASIQWPVTVGAKINWNIPEIWRAGTAEDAKLLRVVSTPGLLAEGKAAIGEYRGGIDATPESDEVRGKYAVWILETKRPNLLTLHLIALDHIEHEAQPFSHKAMAVLERLDAVIGKVREAAERVAPGHAFVAVVSDHGFTTYEQQLNLFPAFHKANLFSVDDKGKISDWRAMPWETGGSAAILLKDPKNGLTTATVRALLAKLAEDPANGIDRVLEGEELHRKGGYPNASFFVGLKPGWRTGSGLTGPAVSSIKAGGTHGGLPDLPDLRAAFFLVGPGVPAGKNLGLIDMRDIAPTLAKEAGLSLPSADGTALLP
;
A
#
# COMPACT_ATOMS: atom_id res chain seq x y z
N MET A 1 19.10 -55.96 4.55
CA MET A 1 18.51 -54.87 5.38
C MET A 1 18.83 -53.56 4.73
N ALA A 2 17.89 -52.99 4.02
CA ALA A 2 18.05 -51.65 3.39
C ALA A 2 17.62 -50.63 4.46
N CYS A 3 18.57 -49.78 4.89
CA CYS A 3 18.24 -48.57 5.66
C CYS A 3 17.40 -47.64 4.78
N GLN A 4 16.12 -47.50 5.09
CA GLN A 4 15.32 -46.37 4.66
C GLN A 4 15.90 -45.13 5.36
N ALA A 5 16.57 -44.27 4.60
CA ALA A 5 16.87 -42.90 5.01
C ALA A 5 15.52 -42.20 5.19
N GLY A 6 15.16 -41.94 6.45
CA GLY A 6 13.97 -41.15 6.79
C GLY A 6 14.06 -39.81 6.10
N ALA A 7 13.03 -39.46 5.34
CA ALA A 7 12.83 -38.10 4.88
C ALA A 7 12.80 -37.22 6.14
N GLN A 8 13.81 -36.35 6.31
CA GLN A 8 13.76 -35.29 7.32
C GLN A 8 12.48 -34.49 7.04
N ASP A 9 11.57 -34.48 7.99
CA ASP A 9 10.41 -33.59 7.99
C ASP A 9 10.94 -32.16 7.85
N LYS A 10 10.82 -31.59 6.63
CA LYS A 10 11.25 -30.21 6.40
C LYS A 10 10.35 -29.36 7.27
N ALA A 11 10.90 -28.74 8.29
CA ALA A 11 10.17 -27.82 9.14
C ALA A 11 9.41 -26.79 8.28
N THR A 12 8.15 -26.55 8.59
CA THR A 12 7.31 -25.61 7.83
C THR A 12 7.89 -24.22 7.94
N PRO A 13 8.19 -23.55 6.81
CA PRO A 13 8.74 -22.20 6.85
C PRO A 13 7.81 -21.20 7.55
N LEU A 14 8.41 -20.24 8.24
CA LEU A 14 7.74 -19.01 8.69
C LEU A 14 8.02 -17.92 7.69
N LEU A 15 6.97 -17.23 7.21
CA LEU A 15 7.07 -16.01 6.40
C LEU A 15 6.57 -14.82 7.21
N VAL A 16 7.41 -13.80 7.37
CA VAL A 16 7.05 -12.51 7.97
C VAL A 16 7.19 -11.43 6.90
N VAL A 17 6.11 -10.70 6.64
CA VAL A 17 6.09 -9.58 5.69
C VAL A 17 5.79 -8.30 6.45
N ILE A 18 6.75 -7.39 6.48
CA ILE A 18 6.64 -6.08 7.13
C ILE A 18 6.53 -5.04 6.03
N SER A 19 5.41 -4.34 5.96
CA SER A 19 5.27 -3.17 5.10
C SER A 19 5.55 -1.90 5.90
N ILE A 20 6.39 -1.02 5.34
CA ILE A 20 6.57 0.35 5.82
C ILE A 20 5.96 1.25 4.76
N ASP A 21 4.83 1.87 5.10
CA ASP A 21 4.08 2.76 4.22
C ASP A 21 4.96 3.92 3.74
N GLY A 22 5.00 4.16 2.44
CA GLY A 22 5.75 5.25 1.82
C GLY A 22 7.27 5.05 1.73
N LEU A 23 7.85 3.93 2.17
CA LEU A 23 9.29 3.73 2.17
C LEU A 23 9.87 3.67 0.76
N ARG A 24 10.59 4.70 0.37
CA ARG A 24 11.42 4.70 -0.85
C ARG A 24 12.65 3.81 -0.66
N PRO A 25 13.09 3.08 -1.70
CA PRO A 25 14.27 2.21 -1.60
C PRO A 25 15.55 2.97 -1.27
N ASP A 26 15.68 4.22 -1.69
CA ASP A 26 16.88 5.05 -1.47
C ASP A 26 17.06 5.52 -0.01
N TYR A 27 16.04 5.47 0.84
CA TYR A 27 16.24 5.57 2.30
C TYR A 27 17.22 4.52 2.82
N VAL A 28 17.25 3.33 2.23
CA VAL A 28 18.08 2.21 2.65
C VAL A 28 19.33 2.09 1.79
N THR A 29 19.18 2.11 0.46
CA THR A 29 20.29 1.92 -0.49
C THR A 29 21.25 3.11 -0.54
N ALA A 30 20.78 4.30 -0.19
CA ALA A 30 21.56 5.54 -0.09
C ALA A 30 21.56 6.13 1.33
N ALA A 31 21.40 5.31 2.36
CA ALA A 31 21.26 5.72 3.76
C ALA A 31 22.37 6.68 4.25
N ASP A 32 23.61 6.46 3.81
CA ASP A 32 24.75 7.30 4.19
C ASP A 32 24.63 8.73 3.63
N ALA A 33 24.04 8.90 2.45
CA ALA A 33 23.82 10.23 1.86
C ALA A 33 22.80 11.06 2.65
N HIS A 34 21.91 10.41 3.38
CA HIS A 34 20.86 11.02 4.17
C HIS A 34 21.14 11.02 5.69
N GLY A 35 22.26 10.40 6.12
CA GLY A 35 22.65 10.29 7.53
C GLY A 35 21.73 9.40 8.37
N ALA A 36 21.02 8.45 7.74
CA ALA A 36 20.07 7.55 8.38
C ALA A 36 20.75 6.51 9.28
N LYS A 37 20.32 6.41 10.54
CA LYS A 37 20.79 5.40 11.49
C LYS A 37 19.82 4.20 11.52
N ILE A 38 19.86 3.38 10.44
CA ILE A 38 18.95 2.26 10.21
C ILE A 38 19.73 0.94 10.06
N PRO A 39 20.44 0.49 11.12
CA PRO A 39 21.34 -0.66 11.02
C PRO A 39 20.60 -1.97 10.70
N GLN A 40 19.33 -2.13 11.07
CA GLN A 40 18.58 -3.36 10.81
C GLN A 40 18.15 -3.46 9.35
N LEU A 41 17.62 -2.38 8.77
CA LEU A 41 17.28 -2.31 7.34
C LEU A 41 18.53 -2.49 6.47
N ARG A 42 19.65 -1.86 6.84
CA ARG A 42 20.91 -2.01 6.09
C ARG A 42 21.42 -3.44 6.05
N LYS A 43 21.16 -4.25 7.07
CA LYS A 43 21.53 -5.68 7.05
C LYS A 43 20.89 -6.44 5.89
N PHE A 44 19.68 -6.06 5.46
CA PHE A 44 19.02 -6.71 4.32
C PHE A 44 19.82 -6.57 3.02
N LEU A 45 20.58 -5.48 2.85
CA LEU A 45 21.44 -5.27 1.68
C LEU A 45 22.60 -6.27 1.61
N HIS A 46 23.09 -6.75 2.77
CA HIS A 46 24.23 -7.66 2.87
C HIS A 46 23.79 -9.10 3.08
N ASP A 47 22.77 -9.32 3.92
CA ASP A 47 22.34 -10.65 4.33
C ASP A 47 21.35 -11.30 3.34
N GLY A 48 20.74 -10.51 2.44
CA GLY A 48 19.65 -10.96 1.60
C GLY A 48 19.66 -10.41 0.19
N THR A 49 18.47 -10.45 -0.42
CA THR A 49 18.20 -9.95 -1.77
C THR A 49 17.35 -8.67 -1.67
N TYR A 50 17.62 -7.69 -2.55
CA TYR A 50 16.89 -6.43 -2.56
C TYR A 50 16.67 -5.89 -3.97
N ALA A 51 15.67 -5.03 -4.15
CA ALA A 51 15.45 -4.29 -5.38
C ALA A 51 16.00 -2.85 -5.27
N LEU A 52 16.50 -2.29 -6.38
CA LEU A 52 16.78 -0.86 -6.49
C LEU A 52 15.51 -0.02 -6.57
N GLY A 53 14.40 -0.64 -6.92
CA GLY A 53 13.08 -0.05 -6.95
C GLY A 53 12.04 -1.04 -7.40
N VAL A 54 10.84 -0.88 -6.88
CA VAL A 54 9.66 -1.63 -7.27
C VAL A 54 8.74 -0.70 -8.05
N THR A 55 8.45 -1.04 -9.29
CA THR A 55 7.42 -0.34 -10.07
C THR A 55 6.06 -0.73 -9.51
N GLY A 56 5.35 0.25 -8.95
CA GLY A 56 4.05 0.08 -8.32
C GLY A 56 2.90 -0.11 -9.32
N VAL A 57 1.68 0.02 -8.82
CA VAL A 57 0.43 -0.11 -9.59
C VAL A 57 -0.18 1.27 -9.85
N ILE A 58 -1.24 1.34 -10.65
CA ILE A 58 -2.04 2.56 -10.86
C ILE A 58 -3.33 2.46 -10.04
N PRO A 59 -3.54 3.39 -9.12
CA PRO A 59 -2.64 4.45 -8.62
C PRO A 59 -1.60 3.90 -7.63
N THR A 60 -0.51 4.66 -7.41
CA THR A 60 0.49 4.34 -6.37
C THR A 60 0.00 4.79 -5.00
N VAL A 61 -1.05 4.13 -4.49
CA VAL A 61 -1.67 4.40 -3.18
C VAL A 61 -1.81 3.13 -2.35
N THR A 62 -1.97 3.30 -1.06
CA THR A 62 -1.84 2.27 -0.02
C THR A 62 -2.64 0.99 -0.30
N TYR A 63 -3.97 1.08 -0.45
CA TYR A 63 -4.83 -0.11 -0.49
C TYR A 63 -4.67 -0.96 -1.76
N PRO A 64 -4.67 -0.38 -2.99
CA PRO A 64 -4.37 -1.14 -4.21
C PRO A 64 -2.99 -1.79 -4.18
N SER A 65 -1.97 -1.06 -3.71
CA SER A 65 -0.59 -1.57 -3.64
C SER A 65 -0.47 -2.72 -2.64
N HIS A 66 -0.98 -2.56 -1.40
CA HIS A 66 -0.96 -3.62 -0.39
C HIS A 66 -1.73 -4.86 -0.85
N THR A 67 -2.83 -4.69 -1.59
CA THR A 67 -3.56 -5.82 -2.17
C THR A 67 -2.73 -6.51 -3.25
N THR A 68 -2.02 -5.76 -4.10
CA THR A 68 -1.08 -6.33 -5.08
C THR A 68 0.06 -7.09 -4.40
N LEU A 69 0.63 -6.56 -3.31
CA LEU A 69 1.70 -7.21 -2.53
C LEU A 69 1.33 -8.59 -1.97
N VAL A 70 0.04 -8.88 -1.80
CA VAL A 70 -0.45 -10.17 -1.28
C VAL A 70 -1.18 -11.02 -2.31
N THR A 71 -1.45 -10.50 -3.51
CA THR A 71 -2.15 -11.22 -4.58
C THR A 71 -1.32 -11.45 -5.83
N GLY A 72 -0.34 -10.58 -6.11
CA GLY A 72 0.49 -10.62 -7.31
C GLY A 72 -0.25 -10.24 -8.59
N VAL A 73 -1.36 -9.50 -8.52
CA VAL A 73 -2.14 -9.08 -9.69
C VAL A 73 -2.41 -7.58 -9.70
N TRP A 74 -2.84 -7.04 -10.84
CA TRP A 74 -3.21 -5.64 -11.01
C TRP A 74 -4.49 -5.24 -10.23
N PRO A 75 -4.66 -3.96 -9.86
CA PRO A 75 -5.88 -3.41 -9.26
C PRO A 75 -7.15 -3.74 -10.04
N ALA A 76 -7.13 -3.67 -11.35
CA ALA A 76 -8.26 -4.05 -12.19
C ALA A 76 -8.71 -5.51 -11.99
N LYS A 77 -7.80 -6.42 -11.62
CA LYS A 77 -8.08 -7.83 -11.39
C LYS A 77 -8.48 -8.12 -9.94
N HIS A 78 -7.79 -7.56 -8.96
CA HIS A 78 -8.14 -7.80 -7.55
C HIS A 78 -9.29 -6.92 -7.04
N GLY A 79 -9.67 -5.84 -7.74
CA GLY A 79 -10.87 -5.06 -7.45
C GLY A 79 -10.69 -3.86 -6.53
N ILE A 80 -9.55 -3.72 -5.84
CA ILE A 80 -9.26 -2.58 -4.97
C ILE A 80 -8.59 -1.50 -5.80
N LEU A 81 -9.32 -0.41 -6.06
CA LEU A 81 -8.93 0.58 -7.07
C LEU A 81 -8.35 1.88 -6.48
N ALA A 82 -8.65 2.19 -5.23
CA ALA A 82 -8.13 3.34 -4.48
C ALA A 82 -8.20 3.03 -2.98
N ASN A 83 -7.82 3.96 -2.12
CA ASN A 83 -8.04 3.82 -0.67
C ASN A 83 -9.54 3.95 -0.35
N GLN A 84 -10.21 4.90 -0.97
CA GLN A 84 -11.64 5.16 -0.80
C GLN A 84 -12.43 4.76 -2.05
N THR A 85 -13.68 4.36 -1.87
CA THR A 85 -14.60 4.05 -2.96
C THR A 85 -15.00 5.31 -3.72
N PHE A 86 -15.31 5.18 -5.00
CA PHE A 86 -15.82 6.29 -5.80
C PHE A 86 -17.23 6.67 -5.35
N ASP A 87 -17.37 7.85 -4.77
CA ASP A 87 -18.65 8.38 -4.26
C ASP A 87 -18.87 9.85 -4.70
N PRO A 88 -19.20 10.10 -5.98
CA PRO A 88 -19.31 11.44 -6.52
C PRO A 88 -20.43 12.28 -5.87
N LEU A 89 -21.42 11.66 -5.25
CA LEU A 89 -22.53 12.33 -4.58
C LEU A 89 -22.35 12.40 -3.06
N GLN A 90 -21.20 11.97 -2.55
CA GLN A 90 -20.86 11.99 -1.12
C GLN A 90 -21.92 11.34 -0.22
N LYS A 91 -22.47 10.19 -0.67
CA LYS A 91 -23.50 9.43 0.06
C LYS A 91 -22.92 8.46 1.07
N ASN A 92 -21.73 7.98 0.79
CA ASN A 92 -21.02 6.99 1.59
C ASN A 92 -19.84 7.68 2.29
N HIS A 93 -20.12 8.36 3.41
CA HIS A 93 -19.09 9.06 4.17
C HIS A 93 -17.94 8.14 4.51
N GLU A 94 -16.71 8.53 4.12
CA GLU A 94 -15.48 7.79 4.43
C GLU A 94 -15.53 6.31 4.02
N GLY A 95 -16.07 6.02 2.84
CA GLY A 95 -16.18 4.69 2.28
C GLY A 95 -14.82 4.15 1.82
N TRP A 96 -14.03 3.65 2.76
CA TRP A 96 -12.75 2.99 2.48
C TRP A 96 -12.97 1.54 2.06
N TYR A 97 -12.03 1.00 1.27
CA TYR A 97 -11.99 -0.42 0.94
C TYR A 97 -11.47 -1.26 2.11
N TRP A 98 -12.24 -1.32 3.22
CA TRP A 98 -11.79 -2.05 4.42
C TRP A 98 -12.00 -3.55 4.34
N TYR A 99 -12.96 -3.99 3.51
CA TYR A 99 -13.50 -5.35 3.57
C TYR A 99 -12.76 -6.30 2.64
N ALA A 100 -12.31 -7.44 3.19
CA ALA A 100 -11.63 -8.48 2.42
C ALA A 100 -12.51 -9.11 1.33
N GLU A 101 -13.85 -9.04 1.46
CA GLU A 101 -14.78 -9.52 0.43
C GLU A 101 -14.72 -8.74 -0.88
N ASP A 102 -14.15 -7.53 -0.86
CA ASP A 102 -13.91 -6.73 -2.07
C ASP A 102 -12.74 -7.25 -2.92
N ILE A 103 -11.85 -8.07 -2.32
CA ILE A 103 -10.74 -8.70 -3.03
C ILE A 103 -11.26 -9.89 -3.84
N ARG A 104 -11.12 -9.83 -5.17
CA ARG A 104 -11.71 -10.78 -6.13
C ARG A 104 -10.84 -11.98 -6.48
N VAL A 105 -9.65 -12.09 -5.91
CA VAL A 105 -8.67 -13.15 -6.21
C VAL A 105 -8.06 -13.67 -4.91
N PRO A 106 -7.52 -14.91 -4.88
CA PRO A 106 -6.84 -15.45 -3.71
C PRO A 106 -5.63 -14.61 -3.31
N THR A 107 -5.43 -14.52 -2.00
CA THR A 107 -4.32 -13.83 -1.34
C THR A 107 -3.27 -14.82 -0.82
N LEU A 108 -2.13 -14.32 -0.32
CA LEU A 108 -1.15 -15.13 0.41
C LEU A 108 -1.75 -15.83 1.64
N TRP A 109 -2.71 -15.18 2.32
CA TRP A 109 -3.40 -15.80 3.47
C TRP A 109 -4.30 -16.96 3.03
N ASP A 110 -4.99 -16.81 1.89
CA ASP A 110 -5.80 -17.91 1.33
C ASP A 110 -4.91 -19.07 0.88
N ALA A 111 -3.77 -18.80 0.26
CA ALA A 111 -2.79 -19.80 -0.14
C ALA A 111 -2.22 -20.54 1.08
N ALA A 112 -1.89 -19.82 2.16
CA ALA A 112 -1.43 -20.42 3.41
C ALA A 112 -2.52 -21.28 4.05
N SER A 113 -3.75 -20.79 4.13
CA SER A 113 -4.90 -21.54 4.66
C SER A 113 -5.18 -22.81 3.86
N ALA A 114 -5.13 -22.73 2.51
CA ALA A 114 -5.29 -23.89 1.62
C ALA A 114 -4.20 -24.97 1.84
N ALA A 115 -2.99 -24.53 2.27
CA ALA A 115 -1.89 -25.41 2.65
C ALA A 115 -1.97 -25.90 4.11
N GLY A 116 -3.08 -25.65 4.81
CA GLY A 116 -3.26 -26.05 6.23
C GLY A 116 -2.41 -25.24 7.22
N ARG A 117 -1.94 -24.04 6.82
CA ARG A 117 -1.07 -23.19 7.64
C ARG A 117 -1.84 -22.09 8.33
N THR A 118 -1.37 -21.69 9.50
CA THR A 118 -1.96 -20.60 10.27
C THR A 118 -1.39 -19.25 9.89
N THR A 119 -2.24 -18.21 9.97
CA THR A 119 -1.92 -16.87 9.50
C THR A 119 -2.20 -15.81 10.56
N ALA A 120 -1.42 -14.74 10.56
CA ALA A 120 -1.65 -13.55 11.36
C ALA A 120 -1.52 -12.29 10.50
N SER A 121 -2.25 -11.25 10.88
CA SER A 121 -2.17 -9.93 10.23
C SER A 121 -2.37 -8.82 11.26
N ILE A 122 -1.55 -7.80 11.18
CA ILE A 122 -1.65 -6.63 12.03
C ILE A 122 -1.64 -5.39 11.14
N GLN A 123 -2.72 -4.63 11.19
CA GLN A 123 -2.89 -3.36 10.50
C GLN A 123 -2.74 -3.44 8.97
N TRP A 124 -2.81 -4.62 8.35
CA TRP A 124 -2.76 -4.72 6.90
C TRP A 124 -4.08 -4.26 6.27
N PRO A 125 -4.04 -3.40 5.23
CA PRO A 125 -5.23 -2.90 4.55
C PRO A 125 -6.11 -4.02 3.97
N VAL A 126 -7.41 -3.73 3.84
CA VAL A 126 -8.40 -4.63 3.21
C VAL A 126 -8.50 -6.00 3.90
N THR A 127 -8.39 -6.03 5.25
CA THR A 127 -8.43 -7.30 6.00
C THR A 127 -9.62 -7.43 6.95
N VAL A 128 -10.56 -6.48 6.96
CA VAL A 128 -11.80 -6.65 7.73
C VAL A 128 -12.59 -7.83 7.18
N GLY A 129 -12.86 -8.84 8.02
CA GLY A 129 -13.56 -10.05 7.64
C GLY A 129 -12.69 -11.10 6.91
N ALA A 130 -11.38 -10.86 6.72
CA ALA A 130 -10.48 -11.82 6.11
C ALA A 130 -10.37 -13.14 6.93
N LYS A 131 -10.22 -14.27 6.23
CA LYS A 131 -10.03 -15.60 6.85
C LYS A 131 -8.59 -15.75 7.36
N ILE A 132 -8.23 -14.95 8.35
CA ILE A 132 -6.93 -14.92 9.02
C ILE A 132 -7.14 -15.38 10.46
N ASN A 133 -6.29 -16.30 10.97
CA ASN A 133 -6.45 -16.86 12.31
C ASN A 133 -6.33 -15.79 13.41
N TRP A 134 -5.38 -14.88 13.28
CA TRP A 134 -5.15 -13.79 14.23
C TRP A 134 -5.04 -12.47 13.47
N ASN A 135 -6.16 -11.75 13.37
CA ASN A 135 -6.28 -10.53 12.58
C ASN A 135 -6.60 -9.31 13.47
N ILE A 136 -5.80 -8.27 13.33
CA ILE A 136 -6.09 -6.91 13.80
C ILE A 136 -6.11 -6.04 12.55
N PRO A 137 -7.28 -5.82 11.92
CA PRO A 137 -7.36 -5.15 10.63
C PRO A 137 -7.10 -3.66 10.72
N GLU A 138 -6.73 -3.05 9.60
CA GLU A 138 -6.70 -1.61 9.47
C GLU A 138 -8.11 -1.04 9.27
N ILE A 139 -8.44 -0.02 10.06
CA ILE A 139 -9.63 0.80 9.87
C ILE A 139 -9.28 2.27 10.17
N TRP A 140 -9.60 3.18 9.24
CA TRP A 140 -9.40 4.62 9.41
C TRP A 140 -10.63 5.27 10.05
N ARG A 141 -10.97 4.82 11.23
CA ARG A 141 -11.99 5.41 12.08
C ARG A 141 -11.53 5.39 13.52
N ALA A 142 -11.10 6.53 14.00
CA ALA A 142 -10.78 6.69 15.41
C ALA A 142 -10.82 8.18 15.78
N GLY A 143 -11.77 8.71 16.05
CA GLY A 143 -11.89 10.00 16.70
C GLY A 143 -12.61 9.84 18.02
N THR A 144 -13.18 8.67 18.28
CA THR A 144 -14.07 8.45 19.41
C THR A 144 -13.77 7.15 20.16
N ALA A 145 -14.24 7.06 21.40
CA ALA A 145 -14.17 5.80 22.17
C ALA A 145 -14.96 4.66 21.50
N GLU A 146 -15.96 4.97 20.67
CA GLU A 146 -16.74 3.98 19.94
C GLU A 146 -15.91 3.31 18.82
N ASP A 147 -15.02 4.07 18.19
CA ASP A 147 -14.13 3.51 17.16
C ASP A 147 -13.16 2.47 17.74
N ALA A 148 -12.70 2.67 18.98
CA ALA A 148 -11.93 1.64 19.70
C ALA A 148 -12.73 0.36 19.96
N LYS A 149 -14.06 0.47 20.14
CA LYS A 149 -14.95 -0.71 20.24
C LYS A 149 -15.10 -1.36 18.87
N LEU A 150 -15.20 -0.59 17.80
CA LEU A 150 -15.26 -1.13 16.43
C LEU A 150 -14.02 -1.97 16.12
N LEU A 151 -12.83 -1.47 16.39
CA LEU A 151 -11.59 -2.25 16.17
C LEU A 151 -11.63 -3.59 16.89
N ARG A 152 -12.12 -3.64 18.14
CA ARG A 152 -12.27 -4.91 18.87
C ARG A 152 -13.26 -5.87 18.22
N VAL A 153 -14.35 -5.36 17.65
CA VAL A 153 -15.38 -6.20 17.00
C VAL A 153 -14.89 -6.79 15.68
N VAL A 154 -14.11 -6.03 14.90
CA VAL A 154 -13.60 -6.46 13.59
C VAL A 154 -12.29 -7.26 13.70
N SER A 155 -11.62 -7.25 14.86
CA SER A 155 -10.45 -8.07 15.13
C SER A 155 -10.86 -9.50 15.52
N THR A 156 -9.92 -10.45 15.43
CA THR A 156 -10.15 -11.82 15.92
C THR A 156 -10.64 -11.79 17.36
N PRO A 157 -11.77 -12.46 17.67
CA PRO A 157 -12.38 -12.45 19.01
C PRO A 157 -11.37 -12.82 20.11
N GLY A 158 -11.26 -11.99 21.13
CA GLY A 158 -10.38 -12.21 22.28
C GLY A 158 -8.93 -11.75 22.07
N LEU A 159 -8.44 -11.62 20.84
CA LEU A 159 -7.03 -11.34 20.53
C LEU A 159 -6.51 -10.07 21.21
N LEU A 160 -7.25 -8.96 21.09
CA LEU A 160 -6.86 -7.69 21.72
C LEU A 160 -6.92 -7.74 23.25
N ALA A 161 -7.84 -8.52 23.84
CA ALA A 161 -7.92 -8.68 25.28
C ALA A 161 -6.74 -9.51 25.82
N GLU A 162 -6.38 -10.60 25.13
CA GLU A 162 -5.20 -11.40 25.47
C GLU A 162 -3.90 -10.57 25.36
N GLY A 163 -3.72 -9.86 24.26
CA GLY A 163 -2.57 -8.98 24.05
C GLY A 163 -2.47 -7.89 25.11
N LYS A 164 -3.61 -7.26 25.46
CA LYS A 164 -3.65 -6.24 26.53
C LYS A 164 -3.18 -6.80 27.88
N ALA A 165 -3.60 -8.02 28.22
CA ALA A 165 -3.20 -8.68 29.46
C ALA A 165 -1.70 -9.05 29.47
N ALA A 166 -1.14 -9.42 28.31
CA ALA A 166 0.23 -9.89 28.20
C ALA A 166 1.27 -8.75 28.05
N ILE A 167 0.98 -7.75 27.22
CA ILE A 167 1.98 -6.76 26.77
C ILE A 167 1.47 -5.30 26.79
N GLY A 168 0.26 -5.05 27.28
CA GLY A 168 -0.35 -3.74 27.32
C GLY A 168 -1.34 -3.47 26.21
N GLU A 169 -2.00 -2.30 26.27
CA GLU A 169 -3.09 -1.95 25.38
C GLU A 169 -2.62 -1.73 23.95
N TYR A 170 -3.40 -2.25 22.98
CA TYR A 170 -3.19 -1.96 21.57
C TYR A 170 -3.63 -0.50 21.28
N ARG A 171 -2.67 0.33 20.97
CA ARG A 171 -2.94 1.64 20.37
C ARG A 171 -3.03 1.42 18.87
N GLY A 172 -4.22 1.35 18.38
CA GLY A 172 -4.42 0.97 17.00
C GLY A 172 -5.51 1.78 16.34
N GLY A 173 -5.86 1.38 15.15
CA GLY A 173 -6.83 2.04 14.31
C GLY A 173 -6.16 3.13 13.48
N ILE A 174 -6.33 4.36 13.82
CA ILE A 174 -5.89 5.48 12.98
C ILE A 174 -4.70 6.23 13.52
N ASP A 175 -4.14 5.81 14.60
CA ASP A 175 -2.98 6.49 15.12
C ASP A 175 -1.76 6.15 14.24
N ALA A 176 -1.37 7.08 13.38
CA ALA A 176 -0.22 6.97 12.50
C ALA A 176 1.07 7.49 13.14
N THR A 177 1.19 7.40 14.47
CA THR A 177 2.37 7.83 15.20
C THR A 177 3.41 6.71 15.29
N PRO A 178 4.71 7.04 15.44
CA PRO A 178 5.74 6.04 15.69
C PRO A 178 5.48 5.20 16.95
N GLU A 179 4.84 5.79 17.98
CA GLU A 179 4.45 5.10 19.20
C GLU A 179 3.44 3.98 18.92
N SER A 180 2.51 4.22 18.00
CA SER A 180 1.54 3.19 17.60
C SER A 180 2.19 2.09 16.78
N ASP A 181 3.14 2.41 15.90
CA ASP A 181 3.92 1.41 15.17
C ASP A 181 4.79 0.56 16.08
N GLU A 182 5.38 1.16 17.15
CA GLU A 182 6.09 0.39 18.18
C GLU A 182 5.15 -0.60 18.90
N VAL A 183 3.91 -0.21 19.15
CA VAL A 183 2.90 -1.11 19.74
C VAL A 183 2.51 -2.21 18.75
N ARG A 184 2.31 -1.90 17.46
CA ARG A 184 2.08 -2.91 16.40
C ARG A 184 3.22 -3.92 16.34
N GLY A 185 4.47 -3.44 16.40
CA GLY A 185 5.65 -4.30 16.47
C GLY A 185 5.70 -5.19 17.72
N LYS A 186 5.33 -4.66 18.90
CA LYS A 186 5.22 -5.48 20.14
C LYS A 186 4.16 -6.58 19.99
N TYR A 187 3.01 -6.26 19.40
CA TYR A 187 1.96 -7.24 19.12
C TYR A 187 2.42 -8.30 18.10
N ALA A 188 3.18 -7.90 17.08
CA ALA A 188 3.77 -8.84 16.12
C ALA A 188 4.72 -9.83 16.82
N VAL A 189 5.63 -9.34 17.66
CA VAL A 189 6.53 -10.19 18.46
C VAL A 189 5.72 -11.14 19.37
N TRP A 190 4.74 -10.62 20.10
CA TRP A 190 3.89 -11.43 20.99
C TRP A 190 3.12 -12.51 20.22
N ILE A 191 2.54 -12.19 19.05
CA ILE A 191 1.83 -13.16 18.22
C ILE A 191 2.80 -14.23 17.69
N LEU A 192 3.98 -13.84 17.21
CA LEU A 192 5.01 -14.78 16.76
C LEU A 192 5.37 -15.78 17.87
N GLU A 193 5.64 -15.29 19.07
CA GLU A 193 6.11 -16.13 20.19
C GLU A 193 5.02 -17.00 20.80
N THR A 194 3.76 -16.52 20.86
CA THR A 194 2.67 -17.23 21.56
C THR A 194 1.74 -18.00 20.64
N LYS A 195 1.47 -17.49 19.44
CA LYS A 195 0.53 -18.09 18.47
C LYS A 195 1.25 -18.87 17.38
N ARG A 196 2.51 -18.57 17.10
CA ARG A 196 3.38 -19.24 16.12
C ARG A 196 2.73 -19.40 14.74
N PRO A 197 2.27 -18.33 14.10
CA PRO A 197 1.71 -18.41 12.75
C PRO A 197 2.79 -18.83 11.74
N ASN A 198 2.38 -19.40 10.60
CA ASN A 198 3.28 -19.70 9.49
C ASN A 198 3.44 -18.51 8.53
N LEU A 199 2.47 -17.58 8.54
CA LEU A 199 2.52 -16.31 7.81
C LEU A 199 2.08 -15.19 8.76
N LEU A 200 2.90 -14.15 8.89
CA LEU A 200 2.52 -12.90 9.56
C LEU A 200 2.73 -11.73 8.61
N THR A 201 1.72 -10.88 8.48
CA THR A 201 1.81 -9.58 7.82
C THR A 201 1.69 -8.45 8.83
N LEU A 202 2.54 -7.44 8.72
CA LEU A 202 2.58 -6.27 9.60
C LEU A 202 2.68 -5.01 8.75
N HIS A 203 1.83 -4.01 9.01
CA HIS A 203 1.89 -2.71 8.36
C HIS A 203 2.25 -1.61 9.37
N LEU A 204 3.27 -0.81 9.04
CA LEU A 204 3.79 0.32 9.80
C LEU A 204 3.54 1.59 8.99
N ILE A 205 2.88 2.59 9.59
CA ILE A 205 2.23 3.70 8.85
C ILE A 205 2.91 5.05 9.10
N ALA A 206 3.65 5.17 10.19
CA ALA A 206 4.12 6.48 10.69
C ALA A 206 5.04 7.21 9.72
N LEU A 207 5.75 6.51 8.82
CA LEU A 207 6.66 7.16 7.86
C LEU A 207 5.84 7.91 6.80
N ASP A 208 4.84 7.28 6.17
CA ASP A 208 3.93 7.92 5.23
C ASP A 208 3.30 9.19 5.82
N HIS A 209 2.73 9.06 7.02
CA HIS A 209 2.07 10.17 7.69
C HIS A 209 2.99 11.39 7.87
N ILE A 210 4.22 11.17 8.34
CA ILE A 210 5.16 12.27 8.54
C ILE A 210 5.70 12.83 7.21
N GLU A 211 5.79 12.03 6.16
CA GLU A 211 6.21 12.49 4.84
C GLU A 211 5.17 13.39 4.18
N HIS A 212 3.87 13.14 4.41
CA HIS A 212 2.81 14.07 4.00
C HIS A 212 2.98 15.46 4.63
N GLU A 213 3.39 15.52 5.91
CA GLU A 213 3.53 16.78 6.65
C GLU A 213 4.87 17.49 6.43
N ALA A 214 5.97 16.72 6.38
CA ALA A 214 7.33 17.23 6.48
C ALA A 214 8.22 16.92 5.26
N GLN A 215 7.67 16.28 4.24
CA GLN A 215 8.34 15.79 3.04
C GLN A 215 9.26 14.56 3.27
N PRO A 216 9.51 13.74 2.23
CA PRO A 216 10.47 12.65 2.28
C PRO A 216 11.88 13.19 2.59
N PHE A 217 12.69 12.37 3.24
CA PHE A 217 14.06 12.67 3.69
C PHE A 217 14.19 13.85 4.65
N SER A 218 13.10 14.42 5.16
CA SER A 218 13.18 15.42 6.24
C SER A 218 13.77 14.81 7.51
N HIS A 219 14.32 15.64 8.39
CA HIS A 219 14.79 15.19 9.70
C HIS A 219 13.72 14.44 10.50
N LYS A 220 12.45 14.85 10.35
CA LYS A 220 11.33 14.18 11.02
C LYS A 220 11.08 12.78 10.43
N ALA A 221 11.07 12.65 9.10
CA ALA A 221 10.91 11.36 8.44
C ALA A 221 12.07 10.41 8.80
N MET A 222 13.30 10.92 8.82
CA MET A 222 14.47 10.14 9.23
C MET A 222 14.35 9.65 10.68
N ALA A 223 13.95 10.51 11.61
CA ALA A 223 13.77 10.14 13.02
C ALA A 223 12.67 9.07 13.21
N VAL A 224 11.59 9.14 12.42
CA VAL A 224 10.56 8.10 12.40
C VAL A 224 11.14 6.79 11.88
N LEU A 225 11.83 6.81 10.74
CA LEU A 225 12.41 5.61 10.14
C LEU A 225 13.42 4.91 11.06
N GLU A 226 14.24 5.66 11.81
CA GLU A 226 15.17 5.11 12.82
C GLU A 226 14.42 4.33 13.92
N ARG A 227 13.23 4.80 14.33
CA ARG A 227 12.38 4.08 15.30
C ARG A 227 11.76 2.81 14.69
N LEU A 228 11.32 2.88 13.42
CA LEU A 228 10.79 1.73 12.70
C LEU A 228 11.88 0.67 12.45
N ASP A 229 13.11 1.07 12.18
CA ASP A 229 14.27 0.17 12.07
C ASP A 229 14.44 -0.69 13.33
N ALA A 230 14.29 -0.08 14.51
CA ALA A 230 14.34 -0.82 15.78
C ALA A 230 13.16 -1.81 15.93
N VAL A 231 11.97 -1.47 15.43
CA VAL A 231 10.81 -2.39 15.38
C VAL A 231 11.13 -3.59 14.50
N ILE A 232 11.66 -3.35 13.30
CA ILE A 232 12.04 -4.40 12.35
C ILE A 232 13.05 -5.36 12.98
N GLY A 233 14.06 -4.84 13.66
CA GLY A 233 15.06 -5.65 14.37
C GLY A 233 14.42 -6.61 15.36
N LYS A 234 13.50 -6.12 16.19
CA LYS A 234 12.79 -6.95 17.20
C LYS A 234 11.91 -8.04 16.56
N VAL A 235 11.21 -7.70 15.48
CA VAL A 235 10.36 -8.67 14.75
C VAL A 235 11.20 -9.72 14.05
N ARG A 236 12.32 -9.33 13.41
CA ARG A 236 13.28 -10.26 12.79
C ARG A 236 13.88 -11.22 13.82
N GLU A 237 14.31 -10.71 14.98
CA GLU A 237 14.82 -11.53 16.07
C GLU A 237 13.77 -12.51 16.61
N ALA A 238 12.51 -12.08 16.77
CA ALA A 238 11.43 -12.96 17.19
C ALA A 238 11.15 -14.06 16.16
N ALA A 239 11.14 -13.73 14.86
CA ALA A 239 10.99 -14.69 13.78
C ALA A 239 12.07 -15.77 13.84
N GLU A 240 13.34 -15.38 14.02
CA GLU A 240 14.45 -16.33 14.14
C GLU A 240 14.36 -17.18 15.42
N ARG A 241 13.90 -16.61 16.56
CA ARG A 241 13.70 -17.39 17.78
C ARG A 241 12.63 -18.47 17.64
N VAL A 242 11.54 -18.19 16.91
CA VAL A 242 10.40 -19.13 16.79
C VAL A 242 10.57 -20.14 15.65
N ALA A 243 11.37 -19.83 14.64
CA ALA A 243 11.66 -20.67 13.48
C ALA A 243 13.15 -20.61 13.09
N PRO A 244 14.06 -21.11 13.96
CA PRO A 244 15.53 -20.99 13.73
C PRO A 244 15.95 -21.63 12.41
N GLY A 245 16.58 -20.84 11.53
CA GLY A 245 17.02 -21.30 10.21
C GLY A 245 15.88 -21.61 9.22
N HIS A 246 14.63 -21.27 9.54
CA HIS A 246 13.44 -21.49 8.70
C HIS A 246 12.56 -20.25 8.57
N ALA A 247 13.03 -19.07 9.03
CA ALA A 247 12.31 -17.82 8.93
C ALA A 247 12.72 -17.05 7.68
N PHE A 248 11.70 -16.66 6.88
CA PHE A 248 11.83 -15.65 5.83
C PHE A 248 11.26 -14.33 6.35
N VAL A 249 12.02 -13.25 6.20
CA VAL A 249 11.56 -11.91 6.58
C VAL A 249 11.70 -10.99 5.37
N ALA A 250 10.57 -10.49 4.91
CA ALA A 250 10.51 -9.47 3.86
C ALA A 250 10.18 -8.11 4.47
N VAL A 251 10.86 -7.07 4.02
CA VAL A 251 10.46 -5.67 4.19
C VAL A 251 10.06 -5.14 2.84
N VAL A 252 8.83 -4.62 2.75
CA VAL A 252 8.25 -4.06 1.53
C VAL A 252 7.75 -2.66 1.79
N SER A 253 7.44 -1.92 0.73
CA SER A 253 6.54 -0.78 0.81
C SER A 253 5.53 -0.84 -0.33
N ASP A 254 4.50 -0.07 -0.21
CA ASP A 254 3.39 0.03 -1.13
C ASP A 254 3.63 1.07 -2.22
N HIS A 255 4.32 2.16 -1.90
CA HIS A 255 4.74 3.23 -2.82
C HIS A 255 5.96 3.98 -2.27
N GLY A 256 6.49 4.87 -3.08
CA GLY A 256 7.42 5.91 -2.67
C GLY A 256 6.71 7.24 -2.45
N PHE A 257 7.48 8.32 -2.34
CA PHE A 257 6.99 9.66 -2.05
C PHE A 257 7.67 10.73 -2.90
N THR A 258 6.90 11.73 -3.36
CA THR A 258 7.44 12.94 -3.99
C THR A 258 6.99 14.19 -3.22
N THR A 259 7.65 15.32 -3.45
CA THR A 259 7.27 16.60 -2.85
C THR A 259 6.28 17.34 -3.74
N TYR A 260 5.53 18.29 -3.15
CA TYR A 260 4.69 19.24 -3.89
C TYR A 260 4.76 20.64 -3.28
N GLU A 261 4.53 21.65 -4.13
CA GLU A 261 4.34 23.07 -3.79
C GLU A 261 3.19 23.67 -4.60
N GLN A 262 2.67 22.90 -5.57
CA GLN A 262 1.61 23.29 -6.47
C GLN A 262 0.44 22.31 -6.37
N GLN A 263 -0.75 22.82 -6.68
CA GLN A 263 -1.98 22.04 -6.73
C GLN A 263 -2.72 22.29 -8.02
N LEU A 264 -3.09 21.20 -8.72
CA LEU A 264 -4.05 21.22 -9.82
C LEU A 264 -5.40 20.73 -9.32
N ASN A 265 -6.43 21.56 -9.43
CA ASN A 265 -7.80 21.20 -9.12
C ASN A 265 -8.60 21.09 -10.42
N LEU A 266 -9.01 19.87 -10.78
CA LEU A 266 -9.77 19.59 -11.99
C LEU A 266 -11.26 19.96 -11.87
N PHE A 267 -11.83 19.98 -10.65
CA PHE A 267 -13.26 20.17 -10.43
C PHE A 267 -13.81 21.49 -11.03
N PRO A 268 -13.18 22.67 -10.85
CA PRO A 268 -13.68 23.90 -11.45
C PRO A 268 -13.76 23.86 -12.98
N ALA A 269 -12.80 23.20 -13.63
CA ALA A 269 -12.79 23.04 -15.09
C ALA A 269 -13.90 22.09 -15.56
N PHE A 270 -14.13 21.00 -14.83
CA PHE A 270 -15.24 20.06 -15.11
C PHE A 270 -16.61 20.70 -14.87
N HIS A 271 -16.76 21.49 -13.81
CA HIS A 271 -17.99 22.23 -13.54
C HIS A 271 -18.28 23.25 -14.65
N LYS A 272 -17.28 24.04 -15.05
CA LYS A 272 -17.40 25.00 -16.16
C LYS A 272 -17.77 24.33 -17.49
N ALA A 273 -17.34 23.09 -17.71
CA ALA A 273 -17.70 22.29 -18.88
C ALA A 273 -19.07 21.59 -18.74
N ASN A 274 -19.84 21.88 -17.69
CA ASN A 274 -21.12 21.28 -17.36
C ASN A 274 -21.03 19.75 -17.23
N LEU A 275 -19.91 19.20 -16.74
CA LEU A 275 -19.74 17.77 -16.52
C LEU A 275 -20.28 17.28 -15.18
N PHE A 276 -20.56 18.17 -14.27
CA PHE A 276 -21.38 17.97 -13.08
C PHE A 276 -22.10 19.25 -12.66
N SER A 277 -23.11 19.13 -11.80
CA SER A 277 -23.90 20.22 -11.26
C SER A 277 -23.82 20.25 -9.73
N VAL A 278 -23.97 21.41 -9.15
CA VAL A 278 -24.08 21.60 -7.69
C VAL A 278 -25.46 22.16 -7.34
N ASP A 279 -25.97 21.79 -6.17
CA ASP A 279 -27.21 22.34 -5.61
C ASP A 279 -26.97 23.70 -4.93
N ASP A 280 -28.04 24.28 -4.41
CA ASP A 280 -28.02 25.57 -3.69
C ASP A 280 -27.18 25.56 -2.41
N LYS A 281 -26.77 24.36 -1.93
CA LYS A 281 -25.91 24.16 -0.77
C LYS A 281 -24.46 23.91 -1.16
N GLY A 282 -24.14 23.98 -2.47
CA GLY A 282 -22.81 23.72 -2.99
C GLY A 282 -22.41 22.23 -3.02
N LYS A 283 -23.38 21.31 -2.91
CA LYS A 283 -23.12 19.86 -3.03
C LYS A 283 -23.37 19.38 -4.45
N ILE A 284 -22.63 18.38 -4.87
CA ILE A 284 -22.83 17.75 -6.18
C ILE A 284 -24.20 17.10 -6.22
N SER A 285 -25.06 17.52 -7.16
CA SER A 285 -26.43 17.06 -7.31
C SER A 285 -26.60 16.08 -8.48
N ASP A 286 -25.85 16.26 -9.55
CA ASP A 286 -25.77 15.33 -10.70
C ASP A 286 -24.41 15.42 -11.37
N TRP A 287 -24.05 14.39 -12.12
CA TRP A 287 -22.76 14.33 -12.82
C TRP A 287 -22.84 13.52 -14.13
N ARG A 288 -22.01 13.86 -15.09
CA ARG A 288 -21.76 13.14 -16.33
C ARG A 288 -20.34 12.59 -16.40
N ALA A 289 -19.38 13.37 -15.89
CA ALA A 289 -18.00 12.94 -15.69
C ALA A 289 -17.41 13.60 -14.45
N MET A 290 -16.62 12.83 -13.67
CA MET A 290 -16.04 13.28 -12.40
C MET A 290 -14.59 12.85 -12.27
N PRO A 291 -13.71 13.71 -11.73
CA PRO A 291 -12.42 13.29 -11.22
C PRO A 291 -12.57 12.43 -9.94
N TRP A 292 -11.74 11.42 -9.83
CA TRP A 292 -11.51 10.62 -8.62
C TRP A 292 -10.03 10.73 -8.29
N GLU A 293 -9.69 11.63 -7.41
CA GLU A 293 -8.33 12.03 -7.09
C GLU A 293 -7.65 11.07 -6.12
N THR A 294 -6.32 10.94 -6.24
CA THR A 294 -5.49 10.06 -5.43
C THR A 294 -4.15 10.70 -5.05
N GLY A 295 -4.12 12.02 -4.86
CA GLY A 295 -2.89 12.75 -4.52
C GLY A 295 -2.11 13.17 -5.76
N GLY A 296 -1.23 12.34 -6.31
CA GLY A 296 -0.42 12.66 -7.52
C GLY A 296 -1.12 12.45 -8.86
N SER A 297 -2.41 12.05 -8.85
CA SER A 297 -3.17 11.77 -10.06
C SER A 297 -4.68 11.81 -9.83
N ALA A 298 -5.45 11.70 -10.92
CA ALA A 298 -6.89 11.55 -10.88
C ALA A 298 -7.38 10.60 -11.98
N ALA A 299 -8.20 9.61 -11.62
CA ALA A 299 -8.99 8.87 -12.58
C ALA A 299 -10.23 9.69 -12.98
N ILE A 300 -10.63 9.63 -14.24
CA ILE A 300 -11.82 10.33 -14.73
C ILE A 300 -12.88 9.29 -15.10
N LEU A 301 -13.95 9.29 -14.33
CA LEU A 301 -15.07 8.39 -14.53
C LEU A 301 -16.20 9.10 -15.27
N LEU A 302 -16.78 8.40 -16.25
CA LEU A 302 -17.99 8.84 -16.93
C LEU A 302 -19.18 8.04 -16.40
N LYS A 303 -20.30 8.71 -16.11
CA LYS A 303 -21.53 8.05 -15.66
C LYS A 303 -22.09 7.09 -16.72
N ASP A 304 -21.93 7.48 -17.99
CA ASP A 304 -22.18 6.62 -19.15
C ASP A 304 -20.94 6.62 -20.05
N PRO A 305 -20.07 5.60 -19.96
CA PRO A 305 -18.87 5.48 -20.80
C PRO A 305 -19.17 5.36 -22.30
N LYS A 306 -20.41 5.00 -22.68
CA LYS A 306 -20.85 4.88 -24.09
C LYS A 306 -21.30 6.22 -24.69
N ASN A 307 -21.45 7.27 -23.86
CA ASN A 307 -21.84 8.58 -24.34
C ASN A 307 -20.65 9.27 -25.03
N GLY A 308 -20.60 9.17 -26.36
CA GLY A 308 -19.52 9.72 -27.20
C GLY A 308 -19.35 11.24 -27.07
N LEU A 309 -20.44 11.99 -26.85
CA LEU A 309 -20.37 13.43 -26.67
C LEU A 309 -19.67 13.80 -25.34
N THR A 310 -20.04 13.14 -24.24
CA THR A 310 -19.37 13.35 -22.96
C THR A 310 -17.90 12.96 -23.03
N THR A 311 -17.59 11.81 -23.66
CA THR A 311 -16.20 11.36 -23.87
C THR A 311 -15.39 12.39 -24.67
N ALA A 312 -15.94 12.90 -25.78
CA ALA A 312 -15.28 13.93 -26.60
C ALA A 312 -15.08 15.24 -25.84
N THR A 313 -16.06 15.67 -25.03
CA THR A 313 -15.97 16.86 -24.19
C THR A 313 -14.83 16.73 -23.16
N VAL A 314 -14.76 15.59 -22.44
CA VAL A 314 -13.71 15.33 -21.45
C VAL A 314 -12.34 15.28 -22.12
N ARG A 315 -12.22 14.55 -23.27
CA ARG A 315 -10.95 14.48 -24.02
C ARG A 315 -10.44 15.85 -24.42
N ALA A 316 -11.31 16.68 -25.00
CA ALA A 316 -10.95 18.05 -25.40
C ALA A 316 -10.55 18.93 -24.21
N LEU A 317 -11.27 18.81 -23.08
CA LEU A 317 -10.94 19.52 -21.85
C LEU A 317 -9.58 19.11 -21.31
N LEU A 318 -9.31 17.81 -21.20
CA LEU A 318 -8.03 17.30 -20.68
C LEU A 318 -6.86 17.63 -21.62
N ALA A 319 -7.05 17.53 -22.93
CA ALA A 319 -6.05 17.94 -23.93
C ALA A 319 -5.68 19.41 -23.75
N LYS A 320 -6.68 20.31 -23.65
CA LYS A 320 -6.45 21.73 -23.41
C LYS A 320 -5.74 22.01 -22.10
N LEU A 321 -6.05 21.28 -21.03
CA LEU A 321 -5.38 21.43 -19.74
C LEU A 321 -3.92 20.94 -19.83
N ALA A 322 -3.65 19.87 -20.56
CA ALA A 322 -2.31 19.30 -20.71
C ALA A 322 -1.40 20.14 -21.63
N GLU A 323 -1.96 20.92 -22.55
CA GLU A 323 -1.21 21.85 -23.41
C GLU A 323 -0.55 22.98 -22.62
N ASP A 324 -1.11 23.38 -21.48
CA ASP A 324 -0.55 24.44 -20.65
C ASP A 324 0.40 23.82 -19.59
N PRO A 325 1.72 24.06 -19.71
CA PRO A 325 2.70 23.55 -18.75
C PRO A 325 2.46 24.03 -17.30
N ALA A 326 1.77 25.16 -17.14
CA ALA A 326 1.43 25.73 -15.83
C ALA A 326 0.39 24.89 -15.06
N ASN A 327 -0.22 23.89 -15.67
CA ASN A 327 -1.14 22.97 -15.03
C ASN A 327 -0.45 21.74 -14.40
N GLY A 328 0.85 21.52 -14.63
CA GLY A 328 1.62 20.45 -14.02
C GLY A 328 1.19 19.04 -14.42
N ILE A 329 0.42 18.87 -15.49
CA ILE A 329 0.05 17.55 -16.01
C ILE A 329 1.29 16.93 -16.69
N ASP A 330 1.63 15.69 -16.27
CA ASP A 330 2.67 14.89 -16.93
C ASP A 330 2.10 14.20 -18.16
N ARG A 331 1.03 13.40 -17.96
CA ARG A 331 0.37 12.62 -19.02
C ARG A 331 -1.12 12.45 -18.74
N VAL A 332 -1.86 12.28 -19.84
CA VAL A 332 -3.23 11.77 -19.81
C VAL A 332 -3.22 10.41 -20.50
N LEU A 333 -3.58 9.35 -19.76
CA LEU A 333 -3.76 8.00 -20.29
C LEU A 333 -5.23 7.78 -20.58
N GLU A 334 -5.55 7.09 -21.66
CA GLU A 334 -6.94 6.70 -21.99
C GLU A 334 -7.00 5.33 -22.66
N GLY A 335 -8.21 4.73 -22.63
CA GLY A 335 -8.53 3.51 -23.36
C GLY A 335 -7.60 2.33 -23.04
N GLU A 336 -7.09 1.71 -24.09
CA GLU A 336 -6.24 0.52 -23.95
C GLU A 336 -4.93 0.76 -23.24
N GLU A 337 -4.39 1.97 -23.29
CA GLU A 337 -3.14 2.28 -22.59
C GLU A 337 -3.33 2.21 -21.07
N LEU A 338 -4.42 2.78 -20.56
CA LEU A 338 -4.78 2.70 -19.13
C LEU A 338 -5.04 1.25 -18.72
N HIS A 339 -5.76 0.49 -19.54
CA HIS A 339 -6.07 -0.91 -19.25
C HIS A 339 -4.82 -1.80 -19.26
N ARG A 340 -3.89 -1.60 -20.20
CA ARG A 340 -2.60 -2.35 -20.22
C ARG A 340 -1.75 -2.10 -18.96
N LYS A 341 -1.93 -0.98 -18.29
CA LYS A 341 -1.26 -0.67 -17.03
C LYS A 341 -2.00 -1.20 -15.79
N GLY A 342 -3.09 -1.93 -15.99
CA GLY A 342 -3.84 -2.63 -14.94
C GLY A 342 -4.51 -1.72 -13.92
N GLY A 343 -4.68 -0.42 -14.24
CA GLY A 343 -5.40 0.55 -13.44
C GLY A 343 -6.92 0.46 -13.61
N TYR A 344 -7.62 1.43 -13.16
CA TYR A 344 -9.07 1.60 -13.11
C TYR A 344 -9.85 1.05 -14.33
N PRO A 345 -10.53 -0.10 -14.23
CA PRO A 345 -11.26 -0.70 -15.36
C PRO A 345 -12.47 0.15 -15.82
N ASN A 346 -12.98 1.01 -14.92
CA ASN A 346 -14.16 1.85 -15.18
C ASN A 346 -13.80 3.32 -15.47
N ALA A 347 -12.54 3.69 -15.45
CA ALA A 347 -12.13 5.04 -15.81
C ALA A 347 -11.93 5.16 -17.33
N SER A 348 -12.40 6.27 -17.90
CA SER A 348 -12.20 6.59 -19.31
C SER A 348 -10.85 7.29 -19.56
N PHE A 349 -10.35 8.02 -18.55
CA PHE A 349 -9.07 8.72 -18.60
C PHE A 349 -8.39 8.65 -17.24
N PHE A 350 -7.07 8.84 -17.24
CA PHE A 350 -6.27 8.98 -16.04
C PHE A 350 -5.27 10.11 -16.23
N VAL A 351 -5.28 11.08 -15.33
CA VAL A 351 -4.43 12.26 -15.35
C VAL A 351 -3.30 12.09 -14.35
N GLY A 352 -2.07 11.90 -14.81
CA GLY A 352 -0.88 11.88 -13.96
C GLY A 352 -0.25 13.27 -13.87
N LEU A 353 0.19 13.66 -12.67
CA LEU A 353 0.85 14.93 -12.43
C LEU A 353 2.37 14.77 -12.38
N LYS A 354 3.09 15.85 -12.69
CA LYS A 354 4.54 15.95 -12.53
C LYS A 354 4.93 15.99 -11.06
N PRO A 355 6.17 15.57 -10.69
CA PRO A 355 6.73 15.90 -9.38
C PRO A 355 6.61 17.41 -9.10
N GLY A 356 6.36 17.76 -7.83
CA GLY A 356 6.07 19.14 -7.44
C GLY A 356 4.58 19.50 -7.41
N TRP A 357 3.70 18.58 -7.83
CA TRP A 357 2.26 18.79 -7.94
C TRP A 357 1.45 17.75 -7.18
N ARG A 358 0.28 18.19 -6.71
CA ARG A 358 -0.78 17.31 -6.22
C ARG A 358 -2.14 17.70 -6.78
N THR A 359 -3.13 16.82 -6.67
CA THR A 359 -4.54 17.13 -6.97
C THR A 359 -5.21 17.91 -5.84
N GLY A 360 -6.24 18.67 -6.19
CA GLY A 360 -7.14 19.36 -5.26
C GLY A 360 -8.58 18.93 -5.45
N SER A 361 -9.40 19.07 -4.39
CA SER A 361 -10.79 18.61 -4.31
C SER A 361 -11.84 19.69 -4.26
N GLY A 362 -11.46 20.97 -4.28
CA GLY A 362 -12.40 22.08 -4.21
C GLY A 362 -13.32 22.18 -5.43
N LEU A 363 -14.63 22.23 -5.25
CA LEU A 363 -15.59 22.34 -6.35
C LEU A 363 -15.55 23.70 -7.06
N THR A 364 -15.01 24.72 -6.39
CA THR A 364 -14.87 26.12 -6.87
C THR A 364 -13.46 26.62 -6.58
N GLY A 365 -13.12 27.77 -7.13
CA GLY A 365 -11.82 28.42 -6.95
C GLY A 365 -10.90 28.28 -8.17
N PRO A 366 -9.63 28.65 -8.04
CA PRO A 366 -8.66 28.56 -9.13
C PRO A 366 -8.34 27.08 -9.45
N ALA A 367 -8.08 26.79 -10.72
CA ALA A 367 -7.64 25.47 -11.15
C ALA A 367 -6.21 25.17 -10.68
N VAL A 368 -5.35 26.18 -10.62
CA VAL A 368 -3.97 26.06 -10.15
C VAL A 368 -3.74 26.99 -8.97
N SER A 369 -3.05 26.49 -7.94
CA SER A 369 -2.65 27.29 -6.79
C SER A 369 -1.32 26.82 -6.22
N SER A 370 -0.50 27.79 -5.76
CA SER A 370 0.63 27.49 -4.89
C SER A 370 0.13 27.21 -3.48
N ILE A 371 0.62 26.17 -2.86
CA ILE A 371 0.21 25.72 -1.54
C ILE A 371 1.43 25.47 -0.65
N LYS A 372 1.20 25.29 0.65
CA LYS A 372 2.29 24.91 1.56
C LYS A 372 2.92 23.60 1.06
N ALA A 373 4.24 23.60 0.99
CA ALA A 373 5.01 22.42 0.60
C ALA A 373 4.74 21.22 1.53
N GLY A 374 4.64 20.06 0.94
CA GLY A 374 4.41 18.79 1.62
C GLY A 374 4.88 17.61 0.78
N GLY A 375 4.57 16.41 1.21
CA GLY A 375 4.80 15.19 0.44
C GLY A 375 3.50 14.58 -0.07
N THR A 376 3.57 13.86 -1.18
CA THR A 376 2.44 13.13 -1.77
C THR A 376 2.90 11.89 -2.53
N HIS A 377 1.96 11.01 -2.75
CA HIS A 377 2.07 9.82 -3.59
C HIS A 377 0.84 9.71 -4.51
N GLY A 378 0.52 8.57 -5.07
CA GLY A 378 -0.68 8.37 -5.89
C GLY A 378 -0.51 8.81 -7.35
N GLY A 379 0.71 9.05 -7.80
CA GLY A 379 1.03 9.41 -9.18
C GLY A 379 1.22 8.20 -10.09
N LEU A 380 1.91 8.41 -11.22
CA LEU A 380 2.24 7.34 -12.15
C LEU A 380 3.39 6.47 -11.60
N PRO A 381 3.30 5.14 -11.71
CA PRO A 381 4.26 4.22 -11.07
C PRO A 381 5.65 4.20 -11.70
N ASP A 382 5.83 4.78 -12.88
CA ASP A 382 7.12 4.91 -13.54
C ASP A 382 7.94 6.13 -13.09
N LEU A 383 7.36 7.01 -12.28
CA LEU A 383 8.09 8.09 -11.62
C LEU A 383 9.09 7.51 -10.61
N PRO A 384 10.41 7.84 -10.70
CA PRO A 384 11.43 7.26 -9.82
C PRO A 384 11.15 7.43 -8.33
N ASP A 385 10.64 8.60 -7.93
CA ASP A 385 10.33 8.93 -6.54
C ASP A 385 9.17 8.12 -5.95
N LEU A 386 8.30 7.56 -6.82
CA LEU A 386 7.16 6.75 -6.42
C LEU A 386 7.44 5.24 -6.40
N ARG A 387 8.68 4.83 -6.66
CA ARG A 387 9.10 3.43 -6.54
C ARG A 387 9.04 2.96 -5.10
N ALA A 388 8.45 1.80 -4.91
CA ALA A 388 8.38 1.11 -3.63
C ALA A 388 9.66 0.32 -3.34
N ALA A 389 9.82 -0.17 -2.10
CA ALA A 389 10.94 -0.95 -1.63
C ALA A 389 10.63 -2.46 -1.58
N PHE A 390 11.66 -3.29 -1.74
CA PHE A 390 11.63 -4.73 -1.52
C PHE A 390 12.97 -5.23 -1.02
N PHE A 391 12.95 -5.89 0.13
CA PHE A 391 14.09 -6.53 0.77
C PHE A 391 13.64 -7.89 1.31
N LEU A 392 14.45 -8.93 1.15
CA LEU A 392 14.12 -10.28 1.61
C LEU A 392 15.37 -10.97 2.16
N VAL A 393 15.24 -11.57 3.34
CA VAL A 393 16.23 -12.47 3.93
C VAL A 393 15.56 -13.79 4.32
N GLY A 394 16.32 -14.89 4.30
CA GLY A 394 15.84 -16.19 4.72
C GLY A 394 16.76 -17.32 4.22
N PRO A 395 16.44 -18.57 4.58
CA PRO A 395 17.22 -19.73 4.15
C PRO A 395 17.27 -19.85 2.62
N GLY A 396 18.48 -19.91 2.05
CA GLY A 396 18.65 -20.02 0.60
C GLY A 396 18.46 -18.74 -0.21
N VAL A 397 18.01 -17.65 0.41
CA VAL A 397 17.95 -16.34 -0.25
C VAL A 397 19.37 -15.84 -0.52
N PRO A 398 19.72 -15.49 -1.79
CA PRO A 398 21.07 -15.04 -2.11
C PRO A 398 21.43 -13.74 -1.36
N ALA A 399 22.53 -13.78 -0.62
CA ALA A 399 23.06 -12.64 0.12
C ALA A 399 23.65 -11.58 -0.82
N GLY A 400 23.39 -10.30 -0.55
CA GLY A 400 23.89 -9.16 -1.32
C GLY A 400 23.39 -9.07 -2.77
N LYS A 401 22.34 -9.83 -3.14
CA LYS A 401 21.82 -9.85 -4.50
C LYS A 401 20.92 -8.63 -4.78
N ASN A 402 21.34 -7.83 -5.74
CA ASN A 402 20.55 -6.74 -6.29
C ASN A 402 19.72 -7.22 -7.48
N LEU A 403 18.39 -7.05 -7.42
CA LEU A 403 17.45 -7.44 -8.48
C LEU A 403 17.23 -6.35 -9.53
N GLY A 404 17.78 -5.14 -9.33
CA GLY A 404 17.48 -3.99 -10.19
C GLY A 404 16.07 -3.46 -9.97
N LEU A 405 15.38 -3.08 -11.05
CA LEU A 405 13.96 -2.69 -11.03
C LEU A 405 13.10 -3.93 -11.22
N ILE A 406 12.11 -4.09 -10.36
CA ILE A 406 11.15 -5.19 -10.40
C ILE A 406 9.71 -4.67 -10.48
N ASP A 407 8.78 -5.53 -10.84
CA ASP A 407 7.34 -5.24 -10.82
C ASP A 407 6.75 -5.64 -9.45
N MET A 408 5.85 -4.84 -8.92
CA MET A 408 5.21 -5.12 -7.62
C MET A 408 4.47 -6.46 -7.60
N ARG A 409 3.92 -6.89 -8.74
CA ARG A 409 3.22 -8.17 -8.88
C ARG A 409 4.13 -9.38 -8.68
N ASP A 410 5.44 -9.23 -8.86
CA ASP A 410 6.42 -10.32 -8.70
C ASP A 410 6.68 -10.65 -7.22
N ILE A 411 6.30 -9.76 -6.29
CA ILE A 411 6.57 -9.91 -4.86
C ILE A 411 5.75 -11.06 -4.27
N ALA A 412 4.41 -11.07 -4.45
CA ALA A 412 3.56 -12.14 -3.90
C ALA A 412 3.96 -13.55 -4.35
N PRO A 413 4.17 -13.84 -5.65
CA PRO A 413 4.61 -15.17 -6.08
C PRO A 413 6.04 -15.50 -5.62
N THR A 414 6.93 -14.52 -5.46
CA THR A 414 8.25 -14.72 -4.86
C THR A 414 8.11 -15.17 -3.41
N LEU A 415 7.36 -14.44 -2.59
CA LEU A 415 7.12 -14.78 -1.17
C LEU A 415 6.38 -16.10 -1.01
N ALA A 416 5.39 -16.39 -1.87
CA ALA A 416 4.69 -17.66 -1.88
C ALA A 416 5.66 -18.82 -2.12
N LYS A 417 6.53 -18.71 -3.13
CA LYS A 417 7.52 -19.74 -3.47
C LYS A 417 8.47 -20.01 -2.31
N GLU A 418 9.07 -18.96 -1.72
CA GLU A 418 9.99 -19.10 -0.57
C GLU A 418 9.29 -19.74 0.64
N ALA A 419 8.04 -19.41 0.87
CA ALA A 419 7.22 -20.04 1.91
C ALA A 419 6.72 -21.44 1.53
N GLY A 420 6.97 -21.96 0.32
CA GLY A 420 6.42 -23.23 -0.16
C GLY A 420 4.90 -23.21 -0.29
N LEU A 421 4.34 -22.09 -0.72
CA LEU A 421 2.91 -21.88 -1.01
C LEU A 421 2.66 -21.86 -2.52
N SER A 422 1.43 -22.15 -2.93
CA SER A 422 0.98 -22.04 -4.32
C SER A 422 0.07 -20.84 -4.48
N LEU A 423 0.41 -19.93 -5.38
CA LEU A 423 -0.39 -18.74 -5.71
C LEU A 423 -0.59 -18.65 -7.24
N PRO A 424 -1.32 -19.59 -7.85
CA PRO A 424 -1.43 -19.70 -9.32
C PRO A 424 -2.24 -18.55 -9.95
N SER A 425 -2.97 -17.77 -9.17
CA SER A 425 -3.72 -16.60 -9.62
C SER A 425 -2.84 -15.37 -9.90
N ALA A 426 -1.61 -15.36 -9.43
CA ALA A 426 -0.68 -14.24 -9.63
C ALA A 426 -0.34 -14.05 -11.12
N ASP A 427 -0.28 -12.79 -11.57
CA ASP A 427 0.18 -12.42 -12.91
C ASP A 427 1.70 -12.19 -12.94
N GLY A 428 2.28 -11.88 -11.78
CA GLY A 428 3.73 -11.74 -11.61
C GLY A 428 4.46 -13.08 -11.58
N THR A 429 5.78 -13.02 -11.59
CA THR A 429 6.68 -14.18 -11.59
C THR A 429 7.60 -14.17 -10.38
N ALA A 430 7.94 -15.35 -9.85
CA ALA A 430 8.90 -15.45 -8.75
C ALA A 430 10.30 -15.02 -9.21
N LEU A 431 10.93 -14.12 -8.47
CA LEU A 431 12.20 -13.47 -8.79
C LEU A 431 13.44 -14.30 -8.39
N LEU A 432 13.25 -15.28 -7.52
CA LEU A 432 14.32 -16.15 -7.03
C LEU A 432 14.19 -17.56 -7.59
N PRO A 433 15.32 -18.30 -7.75
CA PRO A 433 15.37 -19.63 -8.38
C PRO A 433 14.52 -20.68 -7.67
#